data_0166e0c2614fd0835f6472c1c3d60651
#
_entry.id   0166e0c2614fd0835f6472c1c3d60651
#
_cell.length_a   1.000
_cell.length_b   1.000
_cell.length_c   1.000
_cell.angle_alpha   90.00
_cell.angle_beta   90.00
_cell.angle_gamma   90.00
#
_symmetry.space_group_name_H-M   'P 1'
#
loop_
_entity.id
_entity.type
_entity.pdbx_description
1 polymer ?
#
loop_
_entity_poly.entity_id
_entity_poly.type
_entity_poly.pdbx_seq_one_letter_code
_entity_poly.pdbx_strand_id
1 'polypeptide(L)'
;MEKRFLSADSLVSDGFALAAAVLQSGWQPDHLVGLWRGGSPIAIALHEALAWKGLQTGHSPLAVHSYTGVDQRQTEIAITGLDALTAILPAGKRLLIVDDVLDRGHTLAAVMDALGGRYEVRTAVAWFKPERNETALRPDYHIHETSDWLVFPHELEGLALEEIRAHKPVPDGFL
;
A
#
# COMPACT_ATOMS: atom_id res chain seq x y z
N MET A 1 -2.93 10.72 20.89
CA MET A 1 -3.33 9.60 20.01
C MET A 1 -2.42 8.45 20.35
N GLU A 2 -2.98 7.31 20.67
CA GLU A 2 -2.20 6.14 21.06
C GLU A 2 -1.54 5.51 19.83
N LYS A 3 -0.28 5.06 19.96
CA LYS A 3 0.44 4.36 18.90
C LYS A 3 0.07 2.88 18.92
N ARG A 4 -0.35 2.35 17.79
CA ARG A 4 -0.61 0.93 17.59
C ARG A 4 0.48 0.31 16.76
N PHE A 5 1.33 -0.50 17.39
CA PHE A 5 2.42 -1.22 16.73
C PHE A 5 1.90 -2.48 16.05
N LEU A 6 2.21 -2.63 14.77
CA LEU A 6 1.82 -3.79 13.96
C LEU A 6 3.00 -4.76 13.84
N SER A 7 2.72 -6.04 13.78
CA SER A 7 3.72 -7.08 13.57
C SER A 7 3.92 -7.39 12.08
N ALA A 8 5.07 -7.99 11.73
CA ALA A 8 5.31 -8.47 10.37
C ALA A 8 4.34 -9.60 10.00
N ASP A 9 4.02 -10.48 10.96
CA ASP A 9 3.08 -11.58 10.76
C ASP A 9 1.66 -11.07 10.45
N SER A 10 1.23 -9.98 11.12
CA SER A 10 -0.08 -9.37 10.82
C SER A 10 -0.13 -8.81 9.39
N LEU A 11 0.95 -8.18 8.91
CA LEU A 11 1.00 -7.66 7.53
C LEU A 11 0.90 -8.78 6.48
N VAL A 12 1.58 -9.90 6.70
CA VAL A 12 1.49 -11.05 5.80
C VAL A 12 0.08 -11.64 5.82
N SER A 13 -0.52 -11.78 7.02
CA SER A 13 -1.90 -12.25 7.17
C SER A 13 -2.90 -11.33 6.48
N ASP A 14 -2.73 -10.02 6.57
CA ASP A 14 -3.56 -9.02 5.88
C ASP A 14 -3.44 -9.16 4.36
N GLY A 15 -2.23 -9.41 3.82
CA GLY A 15 -2.03 -9.68 2.41
C GLY A 15 -2.80 -10.91 1.92
N PHE A 16 -2.82 -11.99 2.71
CA PHE A 16 -3.61 -13.19 2.40
C PHE A 16 -5.12 -12.92 2.50
N ALA A 17 -5.56 -12.14 3.48
CA ALA A 17 -6.96 -11.76 3.63
C ALA A 17 -7.44 -10.88 2.46
N LEU A 18 -6.61 -9.93 2.01
CA LEU A 18 -6.89 -9.12 0.81
C LEU A 18 -7.00 -9.99 -0.45
N ALA A 19 -6.11 -10.99 -0.62
CA ALA A 19 -6.21 -11.93 -1.73
C ALA A 19 -7.55 -12.68 -1.72
N ALA A 20 -7.99 -13.14 -0.53
CA ALA A 20 -9.28 -13.79 -0.37
C ALA A 20 -10.45 -12.87 -0.75
N ALA A 21 -10.40 -11.58 -0.35
CA ALA A 21 -11.42 -10.59 -0.70
C ALA A 21 -11.46 -10.33 -2.22
N VAL A 22 -10.30 -10.21 -2.87
CA VAL A 22 -10.20 -10.07 -4.33
C VAL A 22 -10.83 -11.27 -5.04
N LEU A 23 -10.48 -12.49 -4.64
CA LEU A 23 -11.01 -13.73 -5.23
C LEU A 23 -12.53 -13.84 -5.04
N GLN A 24 -13.05 -13.53 -3.85
CA GLN A 24 -14.48 -13.56 -3.54
C GLN A 24 -15.29 -12.55 -4.36
N SER A 25 -14.69 -11.43 -4.75
CA SER A 25 -15.35 -10.42 -5.60
C SER A 25 -15.59 -10.87 -7.03
N GLY A 26 -14.91 -11.95 -7.48
CA GLY A 26 -14.92 -12.42 -8.87
C GLY A 26 -14.11 -11.54 -9.83
N TRP A 27 -13.59 -10.41 -9.40
CA TRP A 27 -12.72 -9.57 -10.22
C TRP A 27 -11.29 -10.10 -10.20
N GLN A 28 -10.66 -10.17 -11.35
CA GLN A 28 -9.34 -10.76 -11.51
C GLN A 28 -8.37 -9.72 -12.07
N PRO A 29 -7.35 -9.28 -11.32
CA PRO A 29 -6.33 -8.39 -11.83
C PRO A 29 -5.45 -9.08 -12.87
N ASP A 30 -5.04 -8.34 -13.90
CA ASP A 30 -4.00 -8.75 -14.84
C ASP A 30 -2.60 -8.41 -14.26
N HIS A 31 -2.52 -7.37 -13.42
CA HIS A 31 -1.27 -6.91 -12.85
C HIS A 31 -1.47 -6.30 -11.45
N LEU A 32 -0.51 -6.52 -10.55
CA LEU A 32 -0.44 -5.91 -9.23
C LEU A 32 0.62 -4.83 -9.20
N VAL A 33 0.31 -3.72 -8.53
CA VAL A 33 1.27 -2.67 -8.22
C VAL A 33 1.34 -2.48 -6.72
N GLY A 34 2.47 -2.86 -6.12
CA GLY A 34 2.77 -2.53 -4.73
C GLY A 34 3.35 -1.11 -4.63
N LEU A 35 2.72 -0.25 -3.86
CA LEU A 35 3.28 1.08 -3.62
C LEU A 35 4.50 0.95 -2.70
N TRP A 36 5.64 1.38 -3.19
CA TRP A 36 6.87 1.42 -2.41
C TRP A 36 6.82 2.63 -1.49
N ARG A 37 6.98 2.42 -0.17
CA ARG A 37 7.52 1.18 0.43
C ARG A 37 6.50 0.34 1.21
N GLY A 38 5.51 0.93 1.88
CA GLY A 38 4.63 0.24 2.83
C GLY A 38 3.73 -0.82 2.21
N GLY A 39 3.22 -0.57 1.01
CA GLY A 39 2.40 -1.53 0.27
C GLY A 39 3.14 -2.76 -0.24
N SER A 40 4.48 -2.70 -0.35
CA SER A 40 5.27 -3.80 -0.97
C SER A 40 5.18 -5.13 -0.21
N PRO A 41 5.34 -5.21 1.13
CA PRO A 41 5.23 -6.47 1.86
C PRO A 41 3.84 -7.13 1.70
N ILE A 42 2.79 -6.31 1.72
CA ILE A 42 1.41 -6.76 1.56
C ILE A 42 1.17 -7.26 0.12
N ALA A 43 1.66 -6.51 -0.87
CA ALA A 43 1.55 -6.89 -2.28
C ALA A 43 2.23 -8.23 -2.58
N ILE A 44 3.39 -8.51 -1.97
CA ILE A 44 4.09 -9.80 -2.10
C ILE A 44 3.21 -10.93 -1.55
N ALA A 45 2.70 -10.82 -0.33
CA ALA A 45 1.86 -11.84 0.28
C ALA A 45 0.56 -12.06 -0.50
N LEU A 46 -0.08 -10.98 -0.95
CA LEU A 46 -1.28 -11.01 -1.78
C LEU A 46 -1.01 -11.72 -3.12
N HIS A 47 0.09 -11.36 -3.81
CA HIS A 47 0.48 -11.96 -5.08
C HIS A 47 0.70 -13.47 -4.95
N GLU A 48 1.45 -13.92 -3.95
CA GLU A 48 1.68 -15.34 -3.67
C GLU A 48 0.38 -16.09 -3.40
N ALA A 49 -0.55 -15.49 -2.63
CA ALA A 49 -1.83 -16.12 -2.34
C ALA A 49 -2.72 -16.26 -3.59
N LEU A 50 -2.75 -15.25 -4.48
CA LEU A 50 -3.46 -15.33 -5.77
C LEU A 50 -2.85 -16.39 -6.66
N ALA A 51 -1.52 -16.46 -6.77
CA ALA A 51 -0.80 -17.46 -7.56
C ALA A 51 -1.07 -18.87 -7.06
N TRP A 52 -1.07 -19.09 -5.74
CA TRP A 52 -1.42 -20.38 -5.14
C TRP A 52 -2.86 -20.82 -5.46
N LYS A 53 -3.78 -19.85 -5.59
CA LYS A 53 -5.16 -20.11 -6.03
C LYS A 53 -5.32 -20.24 -7.55
N GLY A 54 -4.22 -20.23 -8.31
CA GLY A 54 -4.21 -20.39 -9.77
C GLY A 54 -4.42 -19.11 -10.57
N LEU A 55 -4.51 -17.96 -9.92
CA LEU A 55 -4.60 -16.67 -10.60
C LEU A 55 -3.21 -16.06 -10.81
N GLN A 56 -2.68 -16.23 -12.01
CA GLN A 56 -1.38 -15.67 -12.39
C GLN A 56 -1.53 -14.20 -12.77
N THR A 57 -0.74 -13.32 -12.14
CA THR A 57 -0.74 -11.89 -12.40
C THR A 57 0.67 -11.39 -12.64
N GLY A 58 0.83 -10.33 -13.45
CA GLY A 58 2.07 -9.57 -13.46
C GLY A 58 2.23 -8.77 -12.15
N HIS A 59 3.43 -8.26 -11.88
CA HIS A 59 3.66 -7.41 -10.72
C HIS A 59 4.77 -6.39 -10.99
N SER A 60 4.69 -5.23 -10.32
CA SER A 60 5.73 -4.21 -10.31
C SER A 60 5.55 -3.28 -9.11
N PRO A 61 6.62 -2.64 -8.60
CA PRO A 61 6.50 -1.55 -7.66
C PRO A 61 6.27 -0.21 -8.37
N LEU A 62 5.61 0.73 -7.69
CA LEU A 62 5.71 2.16 -7.96
C LEU A 62 6.24 2.85 -6.71
N ALA A 63 7.33 3.61 -6.85
CA ALA A 63 7.84 4.40 -5.74
C ALA A 63 7.11 5.75 -5.70
N VAL A 64 6.52 6.07 -4.54
CA VAL A 64 5.78 7.30 -4.32
C VAL A 64 6.46 8.09 -3.21
N HIS A 65 6.85 9.32 -3.51
CA HIS A 65 7.55 10.19 -2.58
C HIS A 65 6.80 11.51 -2.45
N SER A 66 6.54 11.91 -1.21
CA SER A 66 6.01 13.23 -0.90
C SER A 66 7.17 14.19 -0.62
N TYR A 67 7.28 15.25 -1.40
CA TYR A 67 8.23 16.32 -1.15
C TYR A 67 7.53 17.50 -0.49
N THR A 68 7.94 17.86 0.71
CA THR A 68 7.60 19.16 1.30
C THR A 68 8.53 20.20 0.68
N GLY A 69 8.03 20.97 -0.29
CA GLY A 69 8.78 22.08 -0.88
C GLY A 69 9.12 23.17 0.15
N VAL A 70 10.10 24.02 -0.16
CA VAL A 70 10.56 25.14 0.68
C VAL A 70 9.41 26.12 1.00
N ASP A 71 8.35 26.11 0.21
CA ASP A 71 7.11 26.87 0.46
C ASP A 71 6.00 25.86 0.85
N GLN A 72 5.71 25.77 2.15
CA GLN A 72 4.89 24.74 2.83
C GLN A 72 3.42 24.63 2.37
N ARG A 73 3.04 25.17 1.21
CA ARG A 73 1.64 25.24 0.76
C ARG A 73 1.20 24.14 -0.21
N GLN A 74 2.13 23.37 -0.80
CA GLN A 74 1.81 22.25 -1.67
C GLN A 74 2.79 21.10 -1.44
N THR A 75 2.25 19.92 -1.13
CA THR A 75 3.02 18.67 -1.14
C THR A 75 3.02 18.15 -2.57
N GLU A 76 4.16 18.22 -3.24
CA GLU A 76 4.33 17.55 -4.53
C GLU A 76 4.54 16.06 -4.30
N ILE A 77 3.78 15.25 -5.03
CA ILE A 77 3.91 13.79 -5.00
C ILE A 77 4.61 13.37 -6.31
N ALA A 78 5.82 12.85 -6.16
CA ALA A 78 6.57 12.26 -7.28
C ALA A 78 6.34 10.76 -7.34
N ILE A 79 6.05 10.25 -8.53
CA ILE A 79 5.83 8.82 -8.78
C ILE A 79 6.90 8.34 -9.75
N THR A 80 7.66 7.32 -9.34
CA THR A 80 8.70 6.69 -10.15
C THR A 80 8.27 5.27 -10.53
N GLY A 81 8.55 4.88 -11.78
CA GLY A 81 8.23 3.56 -12.32
C GLY A 81 7.03 3.52 -13.27
N LEU A 82 6.31 4.63 -13.47
CA LEU A 82 5.16 4.70 -14.38
C LEU A 82 5.53 4.34 -15.82
N ASP A 83 6.65 4.84 -16.32
CA ASP A 83 7.12 4.54 -17.69
C ASP A 83 7.38 3.04 -17.87
N ALA A 84 8.03 2.42 -16.88
CA ALA A 84 8.30 0.98 -16.89
C ALA A 84 6.98 0.18 -16.85
N LEU A 85 6.03 0.58 -15.99
CA LEU A 85 4.71 -0.05 -15.92
C LEU A 85 3.97 0.07 -17.26
N THR A 86 3.93 1.26 -17.85
CA THR A 86 3.22 1.48 -19.12
C THR A 86 3.87 0.79 -20.32
N ALA A 87 5.17 0.52 -20.26
CA ALA A 87 5.88 -0.23 -21.27
C ALA A 87 5.54 -1.73 -21.26
N ILE A 88 5.26 -2.30 -20.09
CA ILE A 88 4.97 -3.74 -19.95
C ILE A 88 3.48 -4.07 -19.90
N LEU A 89 2.63 -3.12 -19.49
CA LEU A 89 1.19 -3.34 -19.33
C LEU A 89 0.40 -2.55 -20.38
N PRO A 90 -0.25 -3.22 -21.35
CA PRO A 90 -1.10 -2.57 -22.33
C PRO A 90 -2.30 -1.84 -21.68
N ALA A 91 -2.79 -0.79 -22.33
CA ALA A 91 -4.00 -0.09 -21.91
C ALA A 91 -5.21 -1.02 -21.85
N GLY A 92 -6.19 -0.72 -21.00
CA GLY A 92 -7.42 -1.49 -20.81
C GLY A 92 -7.26 -2.72 -19.92
N LYS A 93 -6.06 -2.98 -19.39
CA LYS A 93 -5.82 -4.07 -18.44
C LYS A 93 -6.33 -3.73 -17.04
N ARG A 94 -6.60 -4.76 -16.24
CA ARG A 94 -7.06 -4.67 -14.84
C ARG A 94 -5.86 -4.59 -13.91
N LEU A 95 -5.78 -3.49 -13.18
CA LEU A 95 -4.66 -3.15 -12.31
C LEU A 95 -5.12 -3.11 -10.86
N LEU A 96 -4.49 -3.88 -9.98
CA LEU A 96 -4.71 -3.81 -8.55
C LEU A 96 -3.56 -3.02 -7.90
N ILE A 97 -3.87 -1.87 -7.33
CA ILE A 97 -2.93 -1.08 -6.53
C ILE A 97 -3.02 -1.53 -5.08
N VAL A 98 -1.87 -1.83 -4.49
CA VAL A 98 -1.77 -2.34 -3.11
C VAL A 98 -0.93 -1.38 -2.27
N ASP A 99 -1.49 -0.95 -1.12
CA ASP A 99 -0.79 -0.13 -0.14
C ASP A 99 -1.04 -0.67 1.28
N ASP A 100 -0.28 -0.19 2.26
CA ASP A 100 -0.45 -0.57 3.66
C ASP A 100 -1.63 0.18 4.31
N VAL A 101 -1.76 1.47 4.07
CA VAL A 101 -2.81 2.29 4.65
C VAL A 101 -3.32 3.39 3.71
N LEU A 102 -4.63 3.54 3.64
CA LEU A 102 -5.24 4.77 3.14
C LEU A 102 -5.56 5.66 4.35
N ASP A 103 -4.66 6.63 4.62
CA ASP A 103 -4.82 7.63 5.69
C ASP A 103 -5.50 8.88 5.11
N ARG A 104 -4.76 9.86 4.58
CA ARG A 104 -5.33 11.08 3.97
C ARG A 104 -5.79 10.90 2.53
N GLY A 105 -5.32 9.87 1.85
CA GLY A 105 -5.72 9.52 0.49
C GLY A 105 -4.93 10.20 -0.63
N HIS A 106 -4.09 11.20 -0.34
CA HIS A 106 -3.39 11.98 -1.37
C HIS A 106 -2.44 11.13 -2.23
N THR A 107 -1.71 10.20 -1.63
CA THR A 107 -0.82 9.27 -2.34
C THR A 107 -1.58 8.47 -3.39
N LEU A 108 -2.67 7.84 -2.97
CA LEU A 108 -3.48 7.01 -3.86
C LEU A 108 -4.15 7.86 -4.95
N ALA A 109 -4.66 9.05 -4.60
CA ALA A 109 -5.24 10.00 -5.57
C ALA A 109 -4.23 10.37 -6.66
N ALA A 110 -3.00 10.74 -6.27
CA ALA A 110 -1.95 11.07 -7.23
C ALA A 110 -1.58 9.90 -8.16
N VAL A 111 -1.54 8.67 -7.63
CA VAL A 111 -1.29 7.48 -8.44
C VAL A 111 -2.44 7.25 -9.43
N MET A 112 -3.69 7.36 -8.99
CA MET A 112 -4.87 7.23 -9.85
C MET A 112 -4.89 8.27 -10.97
N ASP A 113 -4.58 9.52 -10.65
CA ASP A 113 -4.49 10.62 -11.63
C ASP A 113 -3.37 10.37 -12.65
N ALA A 114 -2.21 9.92 -12.19
CA ALA A 114 -1.06 9.62 -13.06
C ALA A 114 -1.33 8.44 -14.02
N LEU A 115 -2.17 7.49 -13.64
CA LEU A 115 -2.60 6.40 -14.50
C LEU A 115 -3.62 6.85 -15.57
N GLY A 116 -4.26 8.02 -15.37
CA GLY A 116 -5.04 8.75 -16.38
C GLY A 116 -6.18 7.96 -17.02
N GLY A 117 -6.82 7.06 -16.29
CA GLY A 117 -7.89 6.21 -16.86
C GLY A 117 -7.41 5.17 -17.88
N ARG A 118 -6.10 4.96 -17.99
CA ARG A 118 -5.49 4.00 -18.93
C ARG A 118 -5.85 2.54 -18.60
N TYR A 119 -6.15 2.24 -17.35
CA TYR A 119 -6.42 0.91 -16.82
C TYR A 119 -7.76 0.86 -16.09
N GLU A 120 -8.36 -0.33 -15.99
CA GLU A 120 -9.40 -0.60 -15.01
C GLU A 120 -8.73 -0.82 -13.65
N VAL A 121 -8.78 0.16 -12.77
CA VAL A 121 -8.03 0.15 -11.51
C VAL A 121 -8.95 -0.19 -10.34
N ARG A 122 -8.49 -1.11 -9.48
CA ARG A 122 -8.99 -1.29 -8.12
C ARG A 122 -7.86 -1.15 -7.12
N THR A 123 -8.23 -0.89 -5.88
CA THR A 123 -7.31 -0.57 -4.79
C THR A 123 -7.52 -1.51 -3.61
N ALA A 124 -6.42 -1.96 -3.01
CA ALA A 124 -6.42 -2.83 -1.84
C ALA A 124 -5.48 -2.25 -0.79
N VAL A 125 -5.97 -2.07 0.44
CA VAL A 125 -5.16 -1.61 1.57
C VAL A 125 -5.42 -2.49 2.79
N ALA A 126 -4.40 -2.73 3.62
CA ALA A 126 -4.62 -3.43 4.88
C ALA A 126 -5.46 -2.59 5.84
N TRP A 127 -5.18 -1.29 5.91
CA TRP A 127 -5.81 -0.36 6.82
C TRP A 127 -6.46 0.81 6.10
N PHE A 128 -7.67 1.18 6.52
CA PHE A 128 -8.38 2.37 6.06
C PHE A 128 -8.70 3.28 7.26
N LYS A 129 -8.48 4.59 7.10
CA LYS A 129 -8.79 5.61 8.10
C LYS A 129 -9.85 6.57 7.57
N PRO A 130 -11.14 6.18 7.59
CA PRO A 130 -12.21 6.97 6.99
C PRO A 130 -12.33 8.39 7.56
N GLU A 131 -12.08 8.55 8.86
CA GLU A 131 -12.19 9.87 9.53
C GLU A 131 -11.04 10.83 9.18
N ARG A 132 -9.92 10.31 8.67
CA ARG A 132 -8.75 11.09 8.28
C ARG A 132 -8.62 11.30 6.79
N ASN A 133 -9.45 10.61 6.02
CA ASN A 133 -9.42 10.70 4.57
C ASN A 133 -9.89 12.08 4.10
N GLU A 134 -9.02 12.79 3.40
CA GLU A 134 -9.25 14.13 2.86
C GLU A 134 -9.69 14.09 1.39
N THR A 135 -9.83 12.88 0.81
CA THR A 135 -10.24 12.66 -0.57
C THR A 135 -11.60 11.97 -0.65
N ALA A 136 -12.18 11.88 -1.85
CA ALA A 136 -13.39 11.10 -2.09
C ALA A 136 -13.10 9.60 -2.30
N LEU A 137 -11.83 9.18 -2.31
CA LEU A 137 -11.44 7.81 -2.57
C LEU A 137 -11.81 6.90 -1.41
N ARG A 138 -12.35 5.74 -1.75
CA ARG A 138 -12.49 4.61 -0.83
C ARG A 138 -11.78 3.41 -1.45
N PRO A 139 -11.05 2.61 -0.64
CA PRO A 139 -10.43 1.42 -1.19
C PRO A 139 -11.50 0.41 -1.60
N ASP A 140 -11.29 -0.28 -2.72
CA ASP A 140 -12.19 -1.36 -3.16
C ASP A 140 -12.12 -2.56 -2.20
N TYR A 141 -10.94 -2.79 -1.64
CA TYR A 141 -10.69 -3.84 -0.65
C TYR A 141 -9.91 -3.28 0.53
N HIS A 142 -10.37 -3.52 1.75
CA HIS A 142 -9.63 -3.27 2.98
C HIS A 142 -9.97 -4.30 4.04
N ILE A 143 -9.09 -4.48 5.02
CA ILE A 143 -9.27 -5.47 6.08
C ILE A 143 -9.68 -4.79 7.39
N HIS A 144 -9.02 -3.69 7.73
CA HIS A 144 -9.22 -3.00 9.00
C HIS A 144 -9.60 -1.54 8.80
N GLU A 145 -10.41 -1.02 9.72
CA GLU A 145 -10.65 0.42 9.87
C GLU A 145 -10.14 0.88 11.23
N THR A 146 -9.56 2.08 11.30
CA THR A 146 -9.07 2.67 12.55
C THR A 146 -8.88 4.18 12.44
N SER A 147 -8.91 4.87 13.59
CA SER A 147 -8.42 6.25 13.76
C SER A 147 -7.04 6.31 14.43
N ASP A 148 -6.48 5.17 14.89
CA ASP A 148 -5.23 5.10 15.62
C ASP A 148 -4.01 5.55 14.80
N TRP A 149 -2.92 5.90 15.51
CA TRP A 149 -1.62 6.06 14.89
C TRP A 149 -0.97 4.70 14.69
N LEU A 150 -0.98 4.20 13.45
CA LEU A 150 -0.34 2.94 13.10
C LEU A 150 1.17 3.12 12.99
N VAL A 151 1.90 2.15 13.53
CA VAL A 151 3.36 2.02 13.39
C VAL A 151 3.66 0.67 12.74
N PHE A 152 4.00 0.71 11.46
CA PHE A 152 4.25 -0.50 10.68
C PHE A 152 5.60 -1.15 11.05
N PRO A 153 5.76 -2.47 10.89
CA PRO A 153 6.96 -3.18 11.33
C PRO A 153 8.25 -2.70 10.66
N HIS A 154 8.17 -2.16 9.46
CA HIS A 154 9.29 -1.61 8.69
C HIS A 154 9.63 -0.15 9.05
N GLU A 155 8.86 0.51 9.91
CA GLU A 155 9.10 1.90 10.29
C GLU A 155 9.97 1.98 11.54
N LEU A 156 11.06 2.74 11.46
CA LEU A 156 11.94 3.04 12.57
C LEU A 156 12.09 4.56 12.78
N GLU A 157 11.98 5.32 11.71
CA GLU A 157 12.14 6.78 11.76
C GLU A 157 11.03 7.42 12.62
N GLY A 158 11.46 8.36 13.50
CA GLY A 158 10.54 9.04 14.41
C GLY A 158 10.12 8.25 15.66
N LEU A 159 10.67 7.03 15.86
CA LEU A 159 10.48 6.25 17.08
C LEU A 159 11.59 6.53 18.11
N ALA A 160 11.23 6.53 19.39
CA ALA A 160 12.18 6.54 20.47
C ALA A 160 12.91 5.19 20.57
N LEU A 161 14.13 5.20 21.14
CA LEU A 161 14.94 3.98 21.28
C LEU A 161 14.21 2.89 22.09
N GLU A 162 13.49 3.30 23.13
CA GLU A 162 12.69 2.41 23.97
C GLU A 162 11.56 1.75 23.19
N GLU A 163 10.91 2.49 22.28
CA GLU A 163 9.84 1.96 21.42
C GLU A 163 10.40 0.95 20.42
N ILE A 164 11.57 1.24 19.85
CA ILE A 164 12.25 0.30 18.94
C ILE A 164 12.59 -1.00 19.68
N ARG A 165 13.21 -0.90 20.88
CA ARG A 165 13.55 -2.07 21.68
C ARG A 165 12.35 -2.91 22.09
N ALA A 166 11.23 -2.26 22.41
CA ALA A 166 10.02 -2.94 22.86
C ALA A 166 9.22 -3.59 21.74
N HIS A 167 9.23 -3.02 20.53
CA HIS A 167 8.25 -3.36 19.48
C HIS A 167 8.86 -3.75 18.13
N LYS A 168 10.19 -3.62 17.94
CA LYS A 168 10.81 -3.90 16.64
C LYS A 168 11.77 -5.08 16.70
N PRO A 169 11.75 -5.99 15.73
CA PRO A 169 12.63 -7.15 15.68
C PRO A 169 14.04 -6.78 15.18
N VAL A 170 14.65 -5.76 15.76
CA VAL A 170 16.01 -5.34 15.41
C VAL A 170 17.04 -6.12 16.25
N PRO A 171 18.17 -6.55 15.65
CA PRO A 171 19.21 -7.25 16.41
C PRO A 171 19.93 -6.28 17.38
N ASP A 172 20.43 -6.82 18.49
CA ASP A 172 21.09 -6.03 19.54
C ASP A 172 22.25 -5.15 19.05
N GLY A 173 22.98 -5.60 18.04
CA GLY A 173 24.10 -4.84 17.47
C GLY A 173 23.70 -3.73 16.50
N PHE A 174 22.40 -3.54 16.26
CA PHE A 174 21.89 -2.49 15.39
C PHE A 174 21.63 -1.17 16.14
N LEU A 175 21.36 -1.23 17.44
CA LEU A 175 20.96 -0.10 18.30
C LEU A 175 22.14 0.55 19.05
#